data_f82baaf99ee4453fa9660642500b8cfd
#
_entry.id   f82baaf99ee4453fa9660642500b8cfd
#
_cell.length_a   1.000
_cell.length_b   1.000
_cell.length_c   1.000
_cell.angle_alpha   90.00
_cell.angle_beta   90.00
_cell.angle_gamma   90.00
#
_symmetry.space_group_name_H-M   'P 1'
#
loop_
_entity.id
_entity.type
_entity.pdbx_description
1 polymer ?
#
loop_
_entity_poly.entity_id
_entity_poly.type
_entity_poly.pdbx_seq_one_letter_code
_entity_poly.pdbx_strand_id
1 'polypeptide(L)'
;LFSQEPQVGSYVFALGDAETAAAPADLAKGHWAAYVRVLAAKFDGVIDVAAQTSDYWFRLYDHKTYQTYYGEDAGLTGTIETHPNPAGGKEIYLRVNLTLKNGIGVEAEYYGVPTAATADAMDEETLKPVKPFEPYIKFLDKDNKDMLYWPVTAMEVRHDPAYRDSYTGDLLSGYCFYFRNAFTESIDADNTTPMFFLPDSYLDHEGEIDLPAEGTNCKWNLRFQYMYLSSYNGYGYSDKAKYCMRCPEKAAVTVKQENKEWIFKFSMVDWGVFSTWNPDPTGTGNTLIIEFRGKAAKYSGSKPNDLADDFYKLRSGRFGDRTGG
;
A
#
# COMPACT_ATOMS: atom_id res chain seq x y z
N LEU A 1 15.26 -25.27 6.28
CA LEU A 1 14.08 -26.10 6.04
C LEU A 1 14.26 -26.95 4.80
N PHE A 2 13.70 -28.14 4.80
CA PHE A 2 13.96 -29.15 3.77
C PHE A 2 12.67 -29.91 3.43
N SER A 3 12.43 -30.13 2.15
CA SER A 3 11.41 -31.01 1.63
C SER A 3 11.94 -31.84 0.48
N GLN A 4 11.46 -33.06 0.33
CA GLN A 4 11.67 -33.86 -0.84
C GLN A 4 10.44 -33.81 -1.73
N GLU A 5 10.63 -33.50 -3.00
CA GLU A 5 9.56 -33.50 -4.01
C GLU A 5 9.66 -34.78 -4.85
N PRO A 6 8.96 -35.85 -4.48
CA PRO A 6 9.10 -37.15 -5.16
C PRO A 6 8.68 -37.09 -6.63
N GLN A 7 7.71 -36.26 -6.96
CA GLN A 7 7.18 -36.16 -8.32
C GLN A 7 8.20 -35.53 -9.32
N VAL A 8 9.10 -34.71 -8.81
CA VAL A 8 10.15 -34.04 -9.62
C VAL A 8 11.52 -34.63 -9.34
N GLY A 9 11.65 -35.56 -8.40
CA GLY A 9 12.93 -36.15 -8.02
C GLY A 9 13.95 -35.11 -7.53
N SER A 10 13.54 -34.19 -6.66
CA SER A 10 14.39 -33.12 -6.16
C SER A 10 14.30 -32.94 -4.63
N TYR A 11 15.33 -32.30 -4.09
CA TYR A 11 15.37 -31.80 -2.71
C TYR A 11 15.26 -30.28 -2.72
N VAL A 12 14.44 -29.76 -1.81
CA VAL A 12 14.19 -28.33 -1.68
C VAL A 12 14.67 -27.85 -0.32
N PHE A 13 15.41 -26.75 -0.32
CA PHE A 13 15.93 -26.09 0.86
C PHE A 13 15.41 -24.66 0.90
N ALA A 14 14.88 -24.25 2.04
CA ALA A 14 14.63 -22.86 2.36
C ALA A 14 15.63 -22.41 3.41
N LEU A 15 16.39 -21.38 3.09
CA LEU A 15 17.46 -20.80 3.88
C LEU A 15 17.11 -19.35 4.21
N GLY A 16 17.66 -18.82 5.28
CA GLY A 16 17.50 -17.41 5.64
C GLY A 16 18.23 -17.08 6.92
N ASP A 17 18.28 -15.81 7.25
CA ASP A 17 18.96 -15.26 8.44
C ASP A 17 17.97 -14.96 9.59
N ALA A 18 16.77 -15.51 9.56
CA ALA A 18 15.86 -15.42 10.69
C ALA A 18 16.43 -16.22 11.89
N GLU A 19 16.48 -15.60 13.06
CA GLU A 19 17.06 -16.21 14.28
C GLU A 19 16.40 -17.55 14.66
N THR A 20 15.11 -17.67 14.40
CA THR A 20 14.36 -18.90 14.64
C THR A 20 13.36 -19.15 13.52
N ALA A 21 13.43 -20.31 12.89
CA ALA A 21 12.49 -20.69 11.85
C ALA A 21 11.99 -22.11 12.09
N ALA A 22 10.74 -22.25 12.52
CA ALA A 22 10.04 -23.52 12.64
C ALA A 22 9.29 -23.91 11.36
N ALA A 23 8.92 -22.93 10.54
CA ALA A 23 8.26 -23.09 9.26
C ALA A 23 8.90 -22.18 8.19
N PRO A 24 8.75 -22.47 6.88
CA PRO A 24 9.29 -21.63 5.82
C PRO A 24 8.87 -20.16 5.93
N ALA A 25 7.61 -19.89 6.26
CA ALA A 25 7.10 -18.54 6.44
C ALA A 25 7.82 -17.72 7.52
N ASP A 26 8.48 -18.37 8.49
CA ASP A 26 9.26 -17.67 9.50
C ASP A 26 10.53 -17.04 8.91
N LEU A 27 11.05 -17.55 7.82
CA LEU A 27 12.21 -17.01 7.13
C LEU A 27 11.92 -15.61 6.54
N ALA A 28 10.66 -15.31 6.24
CA ALA A 28 10.26 -13.97 5.80
C ALA A 28 10.43 -12.89 6.88
N LYS A 29 10.69 -13.25 8.14
CA LYS A 29 11.00 -12.34 9.25
C LYS A 29 12.48 -11.91 9.28
N GLY A 30 13.35 -12.59 8.54
CA GLY A 30 14.75 -12.23 8.36
C GLY A 30 14.94 -11.10 7.34
N HIS A 31 16.19 -10.78 7.07
CA HIS A 31 16.54 -9.78 6.07
C HIS A 31 16.54 -10.36 4.65
N TRP A 32 16.77 -11.66 4.54
CA TRP A 32 16.74 -12.37 3.28
C TRP A 32 16.26 -13.83 3.49
N ALA A 33 15.74 -14.40 2.41
CA ALA A 33 15.50 -15.84 2.31
C ALA A 33 15.92 -16.35 0.93
N ALA A 34 16.31 -17.61 0.85
CA ALA A 34 16.61 -18.26 -0.41
C ALA A 34 15.87 -19.60 -0.52
N TYR A 35 15.38 -19.85 -1.72
CA TYR A 35 14.80 -21.12 -2.12
C TYR A 35 15.79 -21.80 -3.07
N VAL A 36 16.25 -22.98 -2.67
CA VAL A 36 17.22 -23.76 -3.42
C VAL A 36 16.65 -25.14 -3.68
N ARG A 37 16.52 -25.50 -4.94
CA ARG A 37 16.11 -26.84 -5.36
C ARG A 37 17.26 -27.52 -6.08
N VAL A 38 17.57 -28.75 -5.72
CA VAL A 38 18.62 -29.56 -6.30
C VAL A 38 18.01 -30.88 -6.77
N LEU A 39 18.30 -31.32 -8.00
CA LEU A 39 17.86 -32.62 -8.46
C LEU A 39 18.41 -33.74 -7.57
N ALA A 40 17.59 -34.74 -7.23
CA ALA A 40 17.99 -35.85 -6.36
C ALA A 40 19.22 -36.60 -6.89
N ALA A 41 19.36 -36.72 -8.19
CA ALA A 41 20.53 -37.31 -8.85
C ALA A 41 21.82 -36.51 -8.66
N LYS A 42 21.73 -35.26 -8.19
CA LYS A 42 22.86 -34.34 -7.96
C LYS A 42 23.09 -34.01 -6.49
N PHE A 43 22.30 -34.61 -5.61
CA PHE A 43 22.33 -34.32 -4.17
C PHE A 43 23.64 -34.77 -3.54
N ASP A 44 24.41 -35.59 -3.95
CA ASP A 44 25.71 -35.93 -3.38
C ASP A 44 26.83 -35.40 -4.30
N GLY A 45 27.06 -34.09 -4.24
CA GLY A 45 28.06 -33.46 -5.10
C GLY A 45 28.08 -31.96 -5.09
N VAL A 46 28.82 -31.41 -6.03
CA VAL A 46 29.00 -29.99 -6.28
C VAL A 46 28.39 -29.65 -7.65
N ILE A 47 27.49 -28.69 -7.67
CA ILE A 47 26.89 -28.14 -8.89
C ILE A 47 27.58 -26.81 -9.21
N ASP A 48 28.23 -26.72 -10.35
CA ASP A 48 28.63 -25.45 -10.94
C ASP A 48 27.40 -24.81 -11.58
N VAL A 49 26.90 -23.75 -11.02
CA VAL A 49 25.61 -23.17 -11.43
C VAL A 49 25.65 -22.55 -12.83
N ALA A 50 26.82 -22.11 -13.28
CA ALA A 50 26.99 -21.56 -14.62
C ALA A 50 26.99 -22.64 -15.72
N ALA A 51 27.53 -23.83 -15.40
CA ALA A 51 27.65 -24.94 -16.32
C ALA A 51 26.48 -25.90 -16.31
N GLN A 52 25.75 -26.00 -15.18
CA GLN A 52 24.74 -27.03 -14.89
C GLN A 52 23.36 -26.43 -14.58
N THR A 53 22.89 -25.56 -15.46
CA THR A 53 21.66 -24.75 -15.25
C THR A 53 20.37 -25.57 -15.08
N SER A 54 20.33 -26.83 -15.51
CA SER A 54 19.18 -27.72 -15.37
C SER A 54 19.15 -28.53 -14.06
N ASP A 55 20.26 -28.55 -13.31
CA ASP A 55 20.44 -29.43 -12.15
C ASP A 55 19.97 -28.80 -10.85
N TYR A 56 19.68 -27.51 -10.87
CA TYR A 56 19.24 -26.75 -9.70
C TYR A 56 18.16 -25.72 -10.08
N TRP A 57 17.56 -25.14 -9.05
CA TRP A 57 16.68 -23.98 -9.12
C TRP A 57 16.99 -23.07 -7.95
N PHE A 58 17.11 -21.77 -8.19
CA PHE A 58 17.49 -20.81 -7.19
C PHE A 58 16.60 -19.55 -7.21
N ARG A 59 16.20 -19.11 -6.04
CA ARG A 59 15.53 -17.83 -5.80
C ARG A 59 16.14 -17.17 -4.58
N LEU A 60 16.40 -15.89 -4.66
CA LEU A 60 16.78 -15.07 -3.53
C LEU A 60 15.73 -13.98 -3.31
N TYR A 61 15.29 -13.86 -2.09
CA TYR A 61 14.32 -12.87 -1.63
C TYR A 61 15.01 -11.90 -0.68
N ASP A 62 15.15 -10.63 -1.09
CA ASP A 62 15.69 -9.55 -0.26
C ASP A 62 14.53 -8.83 0.41
N HIS A 63 14.35 -9.06 1.69
CA HIS A 63 13.26 -8.48 2.48
C HIS A 63 13.51 -7.01 2.85
N LYS A 64 14.72 -6.48 2.67
CA LYS A 64 15.02 -5.05 2.88
C LYS A 64 14.62 -4.21 1.68
N THR A 65 14.94 -4.70 0.50
CA THR A 65 14.64 -3.99 -0.76
C THR A 65 13.36 -4.45 -1.43
N TYR A 66 12.72 -5.50 -0.90
CA TYR A 66 11.52 -6.14 -1.45
C TYR A 66 11.72 -6.65 -2.88
N GLN A 67 12.93 -7.11 -3.18
CA GLN A 67 13.27 -7.61 -4.50
C GLN A 67 13.39 -9.14 -4.50
N THR A 68 13.06 -9.73 -5.64
CA THR A 68 13.27 -11.16 -5.90
C THR A 68 14.26 -11.30 -7.03
N TYR A 69 15.25 -12.16 -6.84
CA TYR A 69 16.27 -12.48 -7.83
C TYR A 69 16.08 -13.94 -8.26
N TYR A 70 15.87 -14.16 -9.55
CA TYR A 70 15.67 -15.46 -10.15
C TYR A 70 17.01 -15.94 -10.73
N GLY A 71 17.36 -17.22 -10.49
CA GLY A 71 18.64 -17.77 -10.93
C GLY A 71 18.84 -17.69 -12.43
N GLU A 72 17.79 -17.89 -13.19
CA GLU A 72 17.81 -17.84 -14.66
C GLU A 72 18.14 -16.44 -15.20
N ASP A 73 17.58 -15.41 -14.57
CA ASP A 73 17.73 -14.00 -14.98
C ASP A 73 18.97 -13.36 -14.36
N ALA A 74 19.42 -13.92 -13.22
CA ALA A 74 20.45 -13.31 -12.40
C ALA A 74 21.89 -13.56 -12.92
N GLY A 75 22.08 -14.42 -13.93
CA GLY A 75 23.41 -14.76 -14.46
C GLY A 75 24.33 -15.25 -13.36
N LEU A 76 23.88 -16.26 -12.63
CA LEU A 76 24.59 -16.81 -11.47
C LEU A 76 25.92 -17.43 -11.85
N THR A 77 26.91 -17.22 -10.98
CA THR A 77 28.17 -17.97 -10.96
C THR A 77 28.40 -18.52 -9.56
N GLY A 78 29.23 -19.55 -9.44
CA GLY A 78 29.54 -20.18 -8.16
C GLY A 78 29.02 -21.61 -8.06
N THR A 79 28.82 -22.08 -6.84
CA THR A 79 28.53 -23.50 -6.56
C THR A 79 27.44 -23.71 -5.54
N ILE A 80 26.70 -24.80 -5.71
CA ILE A 80 25.84 -25.40 -4.69
C ILE A 80 26.40 -26.80 -4.39
N GLU A 81 26.75 -27.04 -3.14
CA GLU A 81 27.32 -28.28 -2.66
C GLU A 81 26.36 -28.94 -1.66
N THR A 82 26.08 -30.22 -1.86
CA THR A 82 25.20 -30.99 -0.96
C THR A 82 25.77 -32.38 -0.72
N HIS A 83 25.75 -32.84 0.53
CA HIS A 83 26.17 -34.20 0.90
C HIS A 83 25.26 -34.76 2.00
N PRO A 84 24.87 -36.04 1.89
CA PRO A 84 24.27 -36.77 2.99
C PRO A 84 25.35 -37.10 4.05
N ASN A 85 24.92 -37.40 5.27
CA ASN A 85 25.84 -37.91 6.27
C ASN A 85 26.43 -39.28 5.83
N PRO A 86 27.74 -39.38 5.64
CA PRO A 86 28.39 -40.61 5.17
C PRO A 86 28.23 -41.78 6.16
N ALA A 87 27.90 -41.52 7.43
CA ALA A 87 27.60 -42.54 8.43
C ALA A 87 26.13 -43.01 8.42
N GLY A 88 25.31 -42.53 7.46
CA GLY A 88 23.90 -42.91 7.34
C GLY A 88 22.96 -42.21 8.32
N GLY A 89 23.40 -41.14 8.95
CA GLY A 89 22.57 -40.28 9.79
C GLY A 89 21.60 -39.41 8.99
N LYS A 90 20.78 -38.62 9.69
CA LYS A 90 19.81 -37.70 9.10
C LYS A 90 20.41 -36.30 8.80
N GLU A 91 21.63 -36.10 9.21
CA GLU A 91 22.36 -34.85 8.99
C GLU A 91 22.68 -34.69 7.49
N ILE A 92 22.62 -33.47 7.02
CA ILE A 92 23.05 -33.11 5.68
C ILE A 92 24.08 -31.98 5.77
N TYR A 93 24.93 -31.91 4.76
CA TYR A 93 25.76 -30.74 4.47
C TYR A 93 25.17 -30.03 3.26
N LEU A 94 25.03 -28.73 3.37
CA LEU A 94 24.64 -27.84 2.29
C LEU A 94 25.51 -26.60 2.34
N ARG A 95 26.15 -26.27 1.24
CA ARG A 95 26.85 -25.00 1.04
C ARG A 95 26.38 -24.35 -0.24
N VAL A 96 26.02 -23.08 -0.13
CA VAL A 96 25.64 -22.20 -1.23
C VAL A 96 26.67 -21.08 -1.29
N ASN A 97 27.37 -20.95 -2.40
CA ASN A 97 28.32 -19.87 -2.64
C ASN A 97 28.10 -19.35 -4.06
N LEU A 98 27.27 -18.32 -4.17
CA LEU A 98 26.79 -17.80 -5.44
C LEU A 98 27.07 -16.31 -5.54
N THR A 99 27.29 -15.87 -6.78
CA THR A 99 27.35 -14.44 -7.11
C THR A 99 26.37 -14.17 -8.26
N LEU A 100 25.48 -13.19 -8.05
CA LEU A 100 24.56 -12.72 -9.06
C LEU A 100 25.27 -11.76 -10.02
N LYS A 101 24.70 -11.58 -11.21
CA LYS A 101 25.26 -10.69 -12.26
C LYS A 101 25.45 -9.24 -11.78
N ASN A 102 24.64 -8.77 -10.84
CA ASN A 102 24.74 -7.43 -10.24
C ASN A 102 25.81 -7.35 -9.13
N GLY A 103 26.56 -8.43 -8.88
CA GLY A 103 27.62 -8.48 -7.87
C GLY A 103 27.16 -8.84 -6.46
N ILE A 104 25.87 -9.12 -6.25
CA ILE A 104 25.38 -9.60 -4.96
C ILE A 104 25.91 -11.02 -4.74
N GLY A 105 26.65 -11.21 -3.62
CA GLY A 105 27.10 -12.51 -3.14
C GLY A 105 26.05 -13.13 -2.21
N VAL A 106 25.85 -14.43 -2.35
CA VAL A 106 25.03 -15.25 -1.43
C VAL A 106 25.89 -16.37 -0.92
N GLU A 107 26.17 -16.35 0.38
CA GLU A 107 26.94 -17.39 1.05
C GLU A 107 26.10 -17.95 2.21
N ALA A 108 25.92 -19.27 2.22
CA ALA A 108 25.25 -19.99 3.28
C ALA A 108 25.90 -21.36 3.46
N GLU A 109 26.07 -21.78 4.70
CA GLU A 109 26.57 -23.09 5.03
C GLU A 109 25.72 -23.71 6.15
N TYR A 110 25.35 -24.95 5.99
CA TYR A 110 24.55 -25.67 6.96
C TYR A 110 25.07 -27.10 7.13
N TYR A 111 25.23 -27.52 8.35
CA TYR A 111 25.46 -28.92 8.71
C TYR A 111 24.57 -29.29 9.89
N GLY A 112 23.74 -30.30 9.72
CA GLY A 112 22.86 -30.77 10.77
C GLY A 112 21.64 -31.52 10.25
N VAL A 113 20.73 -31.86 11.16
CA VAL A 113 19.42 -32.46 10.78
C VAL A 113 18.49 -31.31 10.37
N PRO A 114 18.10 -31.23 9.10
CA PRO A 114 17.21 -30.17 8.67
C PRO A 114 15.81 -30.31 9.27
N THR A 115 15.17 -29.22 9.61
CA THR A 115 13.75 -29.25 9.96
C THR A 115 12.96 -29.63 8.71
N ALA A 116 12.28 -30.77 8.78
CA ALA A 116 11.47 -31.24 7.66
C ALA A 116 10.19 -30.38 7.53
N ALA A 117 9.85 -30.05 6.30
CA ALA A 117 8.61 -29.39 5.94
C ALA A 117 7.88 -30.23 4.88
N THR A 118 6.56 -30.11 4.81
CA THR A 118 5.78 -30.72 3.73
C THR A 118 5.99 -29.94 2.44
N ALA A 119 5.77 -30.57 1.28
CA ALA A 119 5.87 -29.89 -0.01
C ALA A 119 4.98 -28.64 -0.07
N ASP A 120 3.74 -28.74 0.44
CA ASP A 120 2.81 -27.60 0.48
C ASP A 120 3.30 -26.47 1.39
N ALA A 121 4.03 -26.78 2.47
CA ALA A 121 4.59 -25.76 3.36
C ALA A 121 5.84 -25.09 2.78
N MET A 122 6.47 -25.69 1.78
CA MET A 122 7.65 -25.17 1.05
C MET A 122 7.25 -24.37 -0.18
N ASP A 123 6.04 -23.81 -0.20
CA ASP A 123 5.63 -22.88 -1.26
C ASP A 123 6.54 -21.65 -1.24
N GLU A 124 7.22 -21.41 -2.36
CA GLU A 124 8.14 -20.29 -2.51
C GLU A 124 7.46 -18.93 -2.32
N GLU A 125 6.15 -18.85 -2.55
CA GLU A 125 5.37 -17.62 -2.32
C GLU A 125 5.44 -17.17 -0.86
N THR A 126 5.57 -18.09 0.09
CA THR A 126 5.69 -17.79 1.51
C THR A 126 6.99 -17.09 1.88
N LEU A 127 8.01 -17.19 1.04
CA LEU A 127 9.33 -16.58 1.22
C LEU A 127 9.43 -15.21 0.57
N LYS A 128 8.49 -14.86 -0.32
CA LYS A 128 8.53 -13.58 -1.03
C LYS A 128 8.44 -12.40 -0.07
N PRO A 129 9.23 -11.36 -0.32
CA PRO A 129 9.13 -10.15 0.46
C PRO A 129 7.77 -9.49 0.20
N VAL A 130 7.03 -9.25 1.26
CA VAL A 130 5.80 -8.46 1.20
C VAL A 130 6.17 -7.02 1.51
N LYS A 131 6.18 -6.16 0.49
CA LYS A 131 6.38 -4.74 0.72
C LYS A 131 5.28 -4.24 1.66
N PRO A 132 5.65 -3.61 2.80
CA PRO A 132 4.66 -3.00 3.66
C PRO A 132 3.77 -2.05 2.87
N PHE A 133 2.50 -2.07 3.17
CA PHE A 133 1.58 -1.14 2.55
C PHE A 133 1.99 0.29 2.92
N GLU A 134 2.31 1.10 1.92
CA GLU A 134 2.60 2.53 2.09
C GLU A 134 1.34 3.32 1.75
N PRO A 135 0.75 4.04 2.71
CA PRO A 135 -0.42 4.87 2.45
C PRO A 135 -0.14 5.94 1.39
N TYR A 136 -1.12 6.22 0.54
CA TYR A 136 -0.92 7.16 -0.56
C TYR A 136 -2.20 7.89 -0.99
N ILE A 137 -1.97 9.01 -1.68
CA ILE A 137 -2.93 9.67 -2.54
C ILE A 137 -2.39 9.62 -3.96
N LYS A 138 -3.18 9.12 -4.89
CA LYS A 138 -2.77 8.87 -6.26
C LYS A 138 -3.76 9.47 -7.25
N PHE A 139 -3.22 10.06 -8.30
CA PHE A 139 -3.99 10.56 -9.43
C PHE A 139 -3.60 9.81 -10.68
N LEU A 140 -4.58 9.28 -11.36
CA LEU A 140 -4.43 8.57 -12.63
C LEU A 140 -5.11 9.36 -13.75
N ASP A 141 -4.53 9.32 -14.94
CA ASP A 141 -5.22 9.80 -16.13
C ASP A 141 -6.33 8.80 -16.58
N LYS A 142 -7.06 9.18 -17.61
CA LYS A 142 -8.11 8.34 -18.20
C LYS A 142 -7.62 6.98 -18.72
N ASP A 143 -6.33 6.83 -18.98
CA ASP A 143 -5.67 5.60 -19.43
C ASP A 143 -5.02 4.82 -18.27
N ASN A 144 -5.36 5.18 -17.02
CA ASN A 144 -4.84 4.62 -15.76
C ASN A 144 -3.32 4.78 -15.58
N LYS A 145 -2.70 5.77 -16.19
CA LYS A 145 -1.30 6.11 -15.97
C LYS A 145 -1.16 7.07 -14.80
N ASP A 146 -0.09 6.91 -14.05
CA ASP A 146 0.24 7.77 -12.92
C ASP A 146 0.49 9.21 -13.38
N MET A 147 -0.33 10.14 -12.91
CA MET A 147 -0.13 11.58 -13.07
C MET A 147 0.60 12.14 -11.85
N LEU A 148 0.22 11.69 -10.66
CA LEU A 148 0.76 12.19 -9.40
C LEU A 148 0.63 11.11 -8.34
N TYR A 149 1.64 11.02 -7.49
CA TYR A 149 1.68 10.14 -6.33
C TYR A 149 2.19 10.91 -5.12
N TRP A 150 1.41 10.90 -4.05
CA TRP A 150 1.79 11.50 -2.77
C TRP A 150 1.75 10.46 -1.66
N PRO A 151 2.90 10.10 -1.07
CA PRO A 151 2.92 9.29 0.14
C PRO A 151 2.16 9.99 1.26
N VAL A 152 1.33 9.25 1.98
CA VAL A 152 0.68 9.73 3.20
C VAL A 152 1.54 9.32 4.39
N THR A 153 2.11 10.30 5.08
CA THR A 153 3.00 10.07 6.23
C THR A 153 2.24 9.78 7.51
N ALA A 154 1.02 10.33 7.64
CA ALA A 154 0.14 10.09 8.78
C ALA A 154 -1.32 10.32 8.39
N MET A 155 -2.22 9.61 9.06
CA MET A 155 -3.65 9.94 9.07
C MET A 155 -4.03 10.37 10.49
N GLU A 156 -4.67 11.52 10.61
CA GLU A 156 -5.27 11.97 11.85
C GLU A 156 -6.78 11.81 11.75
N VAL A 157 -7.42 11.38 12.84
CA VAL A 157 -8.86 11.16 12.90
C VAL A 157 -9.47 11.99 14.02
N ARG A 158 -10.56 12.64 13.69
CA ARG A 158 -11.36 13.38 14.64
C ARG A 158 -12.83 13.01 14.50
N HIS A 159 -13.48 12.67 15.61
CA HIS A 159 -14.93 12.62 15.69
C HIS A 159 -15.46 14.03 15.96
N ASP A 160 -16.38 14.49 15.13
CA ASP A 160 -17.09 15.76 15.29
C ASP A 160 -18.58 15.49 15.49
N PRO A 161 -19.10 15.72 16.70
CA PRO A 161 -20.51 15.48 17.00
C PRO A 161 -21.44 16.55 16.42
N ALA A 162 -20.89 17.63 15.89
CA ALA A 162 -21.65 18.78 15.38
C ALA A 162 -20.96 19.41 14.17
N TYR A 163 -20.50 18.56 13.24
CA TYR A 163 -19.96 19.00 11.96
C TYR A 163 -21.05 19.74 11.17
N ARG A 164 -20.76 20.96 10.75
CA ARG A 164 -21.69 21.74 9.94
C ARG A 164 -21.48 21.43 8.46
N ASP A 165 -22.49 20.86 7.82
CA ASP A 165 -22.51 20.72 6.38
C ASP A 165 -22.54 22.10 5.71
N SER A 166 -21.54 22.37 4.89
CA SER A 166 -21.36 23.70 4.27
C SER A 166 -22.42 24.02 3.21
N TYR A 167 -23.12 22.99 2.72
CA TYR A 167 -24.15 23.16 1.70
C TYR A 167 -25.55 23.34 2.31
N THR A 168 -25.93 22.44 3.21
CA THR A 168 -27.28 22.48 3.84
C THR A 168 -27.32 23.29 5.12
N GLY A 169 -26.16 23.51 5.75
CA GLY A 169 -26.07 24.09 7.09
C GLY A 169 -26.48 23.15 8.21
N ASP A 170 -26.79 21.89 7.90
CA ASP A 170 -27.15 20.89 8.88
C ASP A 170 -25.98 20.57 9.81
N LEU A 171 -26.28 20.24 11.05
CA LEU A 171 -25.31 19.71 11.99
C LEU A 171 -25.33 18.17 11.91
N LEU A 172 -24.18 17.58 11.58
CA LEU A 172 -23.99 16.16 11.40
C LEU A 172 -23.01 15.64 12.44
N SER A 173 -23.24 14.42 12.92
CA SER A 173 -22.23 13.71 13.69
C SER A 173 -21.43 12.78 12.74
N GLY A 174 -20.12 12.79 12.85
CA GLY A 174 -19.27 11.99 11.96
C GLY A 174 -17.78 12.11 12.22
N TYR A 175 -17.04 11.48 11.36
CA TYR A 175 -15.58 11.42 11.43
C TYR A 175 -14.94 12.24 10.32
N CYS A 176 -13.94 13.03 10.70
CA CYS A 176 -13.04 13.73 9.78
C CYS A 176 -11.71 12.99 9.74
N PHE A 177 -11.30 12.60 8.56
CA PHE A 177 -10.02 11.94 8.27
C PHE A 177 -9.10 12.91 7.54
N TYR A 178 -7.93 13.19 8.11
CA TYR A 178 -6.94 14.11 7.57
C TYR A 178 -5.71 13.33 7.11
N PHE A 179 -5.31 13.50 5.87
CA PHE A 179 -4.19 12.78 5.27
C PHE A 179 -2.97 13.68 5.14
N ARG A 180 -2.01 13.52 6.05
CA ARG A 180 -0.76 14.28 6.05
C ARG A 180 0.24 13.72 5.05
N ASN A 181 1.00 14.60 4.44
CA ASN A 181 2.16 14.26 3.62
C ASN A 181 3.26 15.31 3.82
N ALA A 182 4.46 15.05 3.29
CA ALA A 182 5.59 15.96 3.45
C ALA A 182 5.33 17.37 2.90
N PHE A 183 4.46 17.50 1.91
CA PHE A 183 4.06 18.78 1.35
C PHE A 183 3.18 19.58 2.32
N THR A 184 2.25 18.91 3.01
CA THR A 184 1.34 19.55 3.97
C THR A 184 2.04 19.92 5.28
N GLU A 185 3.16 19.26 5.61
CA GLU A 185 3.97 19.58 6.79
C GLU A 185 4.74 20.91 6.64
N SER A 186 4.98 21.36 5.42
CA SER A 186 5.78 22.58 5.11
C SER A 186 4.95 23.84 4.86
N ILE A 187 3.64 23.71 4.74
CA ILE A 187 2.71 24.81 4.40
C ILE A 187 1.61 24.81 5.46
N ASP A 188 0.92 25.94 5.63
CA ASP A 188 -0.24 26.06 6.51
C ASP A 188 -1.17 24.83 6.36
N ALA A 189 -0.96 23.89 7.26
CA ALA A 189 -1.40 22.51 7.12
C ALA A 189 -2.93 22.38 7.07
N ASP A 190 -3.65 23.32 7.69
CA ASP A 190 -5.11 23.22 7.83
C ASP A 190 -5.82 23.47 6.50
N ASN A 191 -5.19 24.18 5.57
CA ASN A 191 -5.80 24.54 4.30
C ASN A 191 -5.43 23.63 3.12
N THR A 192 -4.34 22.88 3.24
CA THR A 192 -3.82 22.03 2.15
C THR A 192 -3.97 20.55 2.42
N THR A 193 -4.20 20.15 3.68
CA THR A 193 -4.36 18.76 4.06
C THR A 193 -5.68 18.21 3.50
N PRO A 194 -5.63 17.12 2.73
CA PRO A 194 -6.85 16.44 2.31
C PRO A 194 -7.66 15.99 3.51
N MET A 195 -8.94 16.31 3.52
CA MET A 195 -9.87 15.96 4.58
C MET A 195 -11.12 15.29 4.00
N PHE A 196 -11.45 14.13 4.51
CA PHE A 196 -12.68 13.42 4.18
C PHE A 196 -13.60 13.37 5.41
N PHE A 197 -14.83 13.78 5.24
CA PHE A 197 -15.88 13.64 6.26
C PHE A 197 -16.83 12.50 5.90
N LEU A 198 -17.12 11.64 6.88
CA LEU A 198 -18.10 10.56 6.77
C LEU A 198 -19.05 10.61 7.99
N PRO A 199 -20.39 10.59 7.80
CA PRO A 199 -21.33 10.50 8.91
C PRO A 199 -21.17 9.21 9.71
N ASP A 200 -21.47 9.27 11.03
CA ASP A 200 -21.36 8.12 11.94
C ASP A 200 -22.12 6.88 11.47
N SER A 201 -23.28 7.09 10.85
CA SER A 201 -24.12 6.00 10.35
C SER A 201 -23.47 5.15 9.26
N TYR A 202 -22.36 5.62 8.69
CA TYR A 202 -21.62 4.92 7.63
C TYR A 202 -20.25 4.42 8.10
N LEU A 203 -19.90 4.66 9.37
CA LEU A 203 -18.72 4.01 9.94
C LEU A 203 -19.04 2.53 10.15
N ASP A 204 -18.08 1.68 9.90
CA ASP A 204 -18.21 0.21 10.01
C ASP A 204 -19.29 -0.40 9.08
N HIS A 205 -19.63 0.31 8.01
CA HIS A 205 -20.46 -0.27 6.94
C HIS A 205 -19.77 -1.52 6.37
N GLU A 206 -20.53 -2.60 6.19
CA GLU A 206 -20.00 -3.80 5.55
C GLU A 206 -19.71 -3.54 4.08
N GLY A 207 -18.44 -3.67 3.69
CA GLY A 207 -18.02 -3.52 2.31
C GLY A 207 -17.79 -2.07 1.87
N GLU A 208 -17.86 -1.87 0.58
CA GLU A 208 -17.66 -0.58 -0.06
C GLU A 208 -19.00 0.17 -0.17
N ILE A 209 -18.97 1.45 0.13
CA ILE A 209 -20.12 2.35 0.00
C ILE A 209 -20.05 3.00 -1.37
N ASP A 210 -21.04 2.75 -2.22
CA ASP A 210 -21.25 3.47 -3.48
C ASP A 210 -21.86 4.84 -3.19
N LEU A 211 -21.02 5.87 -3.16
CA LEU A 211 -21.43 7.21 -2.74
C LEU A 211 -22.46 7.86 -3.67
N PRO A 212 -22.39 7.72 -5.00
CA PRO A 212 -23.47 8.16 -5.90
C PRO A 212 -24.80 7.45 -5.66
N ALA A 213 -24.79 6.14 -5.40
CA ALA A 213 -26.02 5.39 -5.13
C ALA A 213 -26.69 5.81 -3.80
N GLU A 214 -25.90 6.13 -2.79
CA GLU A 214 -26.39 6.68 -1.52
C GLU A 214 -26.96 8.09 -1.67
N GLY A 215 -26.45 8.85 -2.62
CA GLY A 215 -26.89 10.22 -2.87
C GLY A 215 -26.78 11.08 -1.60
N THR A 216 -27.85 11.83 -1.29
CA THR A 216 -27.88 12.72 -0.12
C THR A 216 -28.17 12.00 1.20
N ASN A 217 -28.38 10.67 1.20
CA ASN A 217 -28.48 9.90 2.45
C ASN A 217 -27.12 9.84 3.14
N CYS A 218 -26.04 9.68 2.39
CA CYS A 218 -24.68 9.77 2.90
C CYS A 218 -24.12 11.17 2.63
N LYS A 219 -24.25 12.06 3.60
CA LYS A 219 -23.77 13.46 3.51
C LYS A 219 -22.26 13.53 3.71
N TRP A 220 -21.50 12.98 2.78
CA TRP A 220 -20.04 12.98 2.79
C TRP A 220 -19.46 14.24 2.18
N ASN A 221 -18.23 14.58 2.54
CA ASN A 221 -17.45 15.66 1.93
C ASN A 221 -15.99 15.24 1.77
N LEU A 222 -15.38 15.60 0.66
CA LEU A 222 -13.95 15.58 0.46
C LEU A 222 -13.45 16.98 0.14
N ARG A 223 -12.52 17.46 0.93
CA ARG A 223 -11.78 18.68 0.68
C ARG A 223 -10.33 18.35 0.36
N PHE A 224 -9.84 18.86 -0.75
CA PHE A 224 -8.48 18.67 -1.18
C PHE A 224 -7.98 19.91 -1.93
N GLN A 225 -7.14 20.71 -1.31
CA GLN A 225 -6.72 22.02 -1.83
C GLN A 225 -7.92 22.90 -2.23
N TYR A 226 -8.13 23.06 -3.52
CA TYR A 226 -9.24 23.87 -4.09
C TYR A 226 -10.42 23.02 -4.55
N MET A 227 -10.35 21.72 -4.34
CA MET A 227 -11.38 20.77 -4.75
C MET A 227 -12.33 20.50 -3.58
N TYR A 228 -13.62 20.65 -3.84
CA TYR A 228 -14.69 20.30 -2.93
C TYR A 228 -15.61 19.32 -3.64
N LEU A 229 -15.70 18.13 -3.08
CA LEU A 229 -16.60 17.08 -3.52
C LEU A 229 -17.55 16.74 -2.40
N SER A 230 -18.79 16.44 -2.74
CA SER A 230 -19.79 16.06 -1.74
C SER A 230 -20.91 15.23 -2.38
N SER A 231 -21.82 14.77 -1.53
CA SER A 231 -23.06 14.12 -1.97
C SER A 231 -24.01 15.05 -2.74
N TYR A 232 -23.70 16.33 -2.84
CA TYR A 232 -24.56 17.29 -3.53
C TYR A 232 -23.97 17.73 -4.84
N ASN A 233 -24.85 17.85 -5.87
CA ASN A 233 -24.58 18.60 -7.08
C ASN A 233 -25.17 20.00 -6.96
N GLY A 234 -24.36 21.02 -7.07
CA GLY A 234 -24.89 22.36 -7.03
C GLY A 234 -23.85 23.46 -7.01
N TYR A 235 -24.35 24.68 -7.15
CA TYR A 235 -23.60 25.88 -6.94
C TYR A 235 -23.98 26.44 -5.57
N GLY A 236 -23.03 26.49 -4.65
CA GLY A 236 -23.18 27.25 -3.43
C GLY A 236 -23.00 28.74 -3.73
N TYR A 237 -23.89 29.57 -3.25
CA TYR A 237 -23.71 31.00 -3.24
C TYR A 237 -23.54 31.44 -1.80
N SER A 238 -22.43 32.06 -1.49
CA SER A 238 -22.39 33.03 -0.41
C SER A 238 -22.40 34.42 -1.04
N ASP A 239 -22.76 35.43 -0.28
CA ASP A 239 -22.78 36.84 -0.73
C ASP A 239 -21.45 37.31 -1.32
N LYS A 240 -20.40 36.53 -1.19
CA LYS A 240 -19.05 36.84 -1.61
C LYS A 240 -18.43 35.88 -2.63
N ALA A 241 -19.03 34.70 -2.92
CA ALA A 241 -18.53 33.78 -3.93
C ALA A 241 -19.45 32.66 -4.35
N LYS A 242 -19.17 32.27 -5.54
CA LYS A 242 -19.74 31.11 -6.21
C LYS A 242 -18.74 29.97 -6.14
N TYR A 243 -19.14 28.84 -5.64
CA TYR A 243 -18.37 27.61 -5.66
C TYR A 243 -19.19 26.46 -6.27
N CYS A 244 -18.53 25.59 -6.95
CA CYS A 244 -19.14 24.40 -7.49
C CYS A 244 -18.78 23.23 -6.57
N MET A 245 -19.81 22.55 -6.07
CA MET A 245 -19.71 21.25 -5.44
C MET A 245 -20.23 20.23 -6.42
N ARG A 246 -19.47 19.19 -6.67
CA ARG A 246 -19.88 18.12 -7.58
C ARG A 246 -19.90 16.79 -6.86
N CYS A 247 -20.98 16.05 -7.08
CA CYS A 247 -21.03 14.64 -6.81
C CYS A 247 -20.45 13.89 -8.03
N PRO A 248 -19.36 13.16 -7.88
CA PRO A 248 -18.80 12.40 -8.98
C PRO A 248 -19.76 11.29 -9.42
N GLU A 249 -19.71 10.93 -10.70
CA GLU A 249 -20.55 9.85 -11.24
C GLU A 249 -20.16 8.47 -10.67
N LYS A 250 -18.90 8.30 -10.37
CA LYS A 250 -18.37 7.08 -9.74
C LYS A 250 -17.49 7.47 -8.58
N ALA A 251 -17.90 7.13 -7.39
CA ALA A 251 -17.10 7.31 -6.18
C ALA A 251 -17.46 6.25 -5.17
N ALA A 252 -16.46 5.72 -4.49
CA ALA A 252 -16.65 4.69 -3.50
C ALA A 252 -15.73 4.92 -2.30
N VAL A 253 -16.20 4.55 -1.13
CA VAL A 253 -15.40 4.61 0.10
C VAL A 253 -15.59 3.35 0.95
N THR A 254 -14.50 2.87 1.52
CA THR A 254 -14.50 1.88 2.60
C THR A 254 -13.80 2.49 3.79
N VAL A 255 -14.46 2.52 4.93
CA VAL A 255 -13.89 2.99 6.19
C VAL A 255 -14.25 1.99 7.29
N LYS A 256 -13.23 1.42 7.92
CA LYS A 256 -13.43 0.53 9.06
C LYS A 256 -12.25 0.56 10.01
N GLN A 257 -12.48 0.12 11.23
CA GLN A 257 -11.45 -0.03 12.23
C GLN A 257 -11.31 -1.50 12.63
N GLU A 258 -10.12 -2.06 12.43
CA GLU A 258 -9.78 -3.44 12.78
C GLU A 258 -8.52 -3.44 13.67
N ASN A 259 -8.55 -4.12 14.80
CA ASN A 259 -7.39 -4.26 15.70
C ASN A 259 -6.72 -2.93 16.08
N LYS A 260 -7.49 -1.85 16.24
CA LYS A 260 -7.02 -0.46 16.48
C LYS A 260 -6.29 0.17 15.29
N GLU A 261 -6.34 -0.43 14.13
CA GLU A 261 -5.90 0.15 12.86
C GLU A 261 -7.10 0.60 12.05
N TRP A 262 -6.93 1.68 11.34
CA TRP A 262 -7.90 2.16 10.37
C TRP A 262 -7.59 1.63 9.00
N ILE A 263 -8.61 1.24 8.29
CA ILE A 263 -8.59 0.93 6.87
C ILE A 263 -9.47 1.97 6.20
N PHE A 264 -8.86 2.79 5.37
CA PHE A 264 -9.53 3.82 4.60
C PHE A 264 -9.18 3.65 3.13
N LYS A 265 -10.18 3.50 2.28
CA LYS A 265 -10.03 3.48 0.83
C LYS A 265 -11.09 4.39 0.23
N PHE A 266 -10.67 5.30 -0.59
CA PHE A 266 -11.56 6.16 -1.37
C PHE A 266 -11.08 6.15 -2.82
N SER A 267 -12.02 6.03 -3.74
CA SER A 267 -11.75 6.18 -5.17
C SER A 267 -12.86 6.97 -5.82
N MET A 268 -12.50 7.77 -6.81
CA MET A 268 -13.48 8.43 -7.67
C MET A 268 -12.95 8.55 -9.10
N VAL A 269 -13.84 8.47 -10.05
CA VAL A 269 -13.59 8.73 -11.47
C VAL A 269 -14.22 10.07 -11.84
N ASP A 270 -13.73 10.69 -12.87
CA ASP A 270 -14.14 12.03 -13.35
C ASP A 270 -13.56 13.20 -12.52
N TRP A 271 -12.46 12.95 -11.86
CA TRP A 271 -11.74 14.05 -11.30
C TRP A 271 -11.20 14.95 -12.41
N GLY A 272 -11.84 16.09 -12.61
CA GLY A 272 -11.35 17.17 -13.47
C GLY A 272 -10.61 18.21 -12.65
N VAL A 273 -9.73 18.97 -13.26
CA VAL A 273 -9.19 20.18 -12.64
C VAL A 273 -10.36 21.15 -12.49
N PHE A 274 -10.98 21.14 -11.33
CA PHE A 274 -12.00 22.12 -11.02
C PHE A 274 -11.34 23.47 -10.79
N SER A 275 -11.28 24.27 -11.84
CA SER A 275 -11.22 25.70 -11.62
C SER A 275 -12.56 26.10 -11.02
N THR A 276 -12.54 26.74 -9.86
CA THR A 276 -13.75 27.32 -9.25
C THR A 276 -14.46 28.29 -10.20
N TRP A 277 -13.81 28.69 -11.26
CA TRP A 277 -14.25 29.69 -12.24
C TRP A 277 -14.82 29.10 -13.53
N ASN A 278 -14.43 27.86 -13.87
CA ASN A 278 -14.90 27.20 -15.07
C ASN A 278 -14.96 25.68 -14.81
N PRO A 279 -16.01 25.20 -14.15
CA PRO A 279 -16.20 23.78 -13.95
C PRO A 279 -16.35 23.13 -15.33
N ASP A 280 -15.42 22.24 -15.69
CA ASP A 280 -15.60 21.43 -16.89
C ASP A 280 -16.71 20.42 -16.63
N PRO A 281 -17.88 20.56 -17.26
CA PRO A 281 -18.99 19.65 -17.03
C PRO A 281 -18.78 18.28 -17.70
N THR A 282 -17.76 18.14 -18.55
CA THR A 282 -17.60 16.94 -19.37
C THR A 282 -16.86 15.81 -18.70
N GLY A 283 -16.22 16.07 -17.54
CA GLY A 283 -15.37 15.08 -16.86
C GLY A 283 -14.14 14.72 -17.71
N THR A 284 -13.05 14.38 -17.05
CA THR A 284 -11.80 14.04 -17.74
C THR A 284 -11.56 12.53 -17.79
N GLY A 285 -12.35 11.74 -17.06
CA GLY A 285 -12.12 10.31 -16.86
C GLY A 285 -10.90 10.03 -15.94
N ASN A 286 -10.32 11.07 -15.32
CA ASN A 286 -9.22 10.91 -14.38
C ASN A 286 -9.71 10.29 -13.07
N THR A 287 -8.82 9.55 -12.41
CA THR A 287 -9.15 8.86 -11.16
C THR A 287 -8.34 9.43 -10.00
N LEU A 288 -9.01 9.68 -8.87
CA LEU A 288 -8.38 9.97 -7.58
C LEU A 288 -8.53 8.73 -6.70
N ILE A 289 -7.43 8.32 -6.06
CA ILE A 289 -7.41 7.22 -5.10
C ILE A 289 -6.74 7.71 -3.83
N ILE A 290 -7.34 7.43 -2.69
CA ILE A 290 -6.75 7.64 -1.36
C ILE A 290 -6.81 6.32 -0.63
N GLU A 291 -5.65 5.79 -0.23
CA GLU A 291 -5.59 4.57 0.56
C GLU A 291 -4.71 4.78 1.80
N PHE A 292 -5.26 4.34 2.93
CA PHE A 292 -4.55 4.31 4.20
C PHE A 292 -4.86 3.01 4.94
N ARG A 293 -3.83 2.43 5.53
CA ARG A 293 -3.95 1.35 6.50
C ARG A 293 -2.93 1.56 7.60
N GLY A 294 -3.39 1.58 8.85
CA GLY A 294 -2.52 1.71 10.01
C GLY A 294 -3.18 2.43 11.18
N LYS A 295 -2.35 2.75 12.17
CA LYS A 295 -2.81 3.51 13.34
C LYS A 295 -2.94 4.98 12.99
N ALA A 296 -4.12 5.53 13.26
CA ALA A 296 -4.32 6.96 13.13
C ALA A 296 -4.01 7.69 14.44
N ALA A 297 -3.47 8.88 14.31
CA ALA A 297 -3.30 9.79 15.43
C ALA A 297 -4.61 10.55 15.70
N LYS A 298 -4.79 11.00 16.93
CA LYS A 298 -5.85 11.95 17.25
C LYS A 298 -5.50 13.29 16.61
N TYR A 299 -6.45 13.92 15.95
CA TYR A 299 -6.26 15.25 15.38
C TYR A 299 -5.77 16.25 16.45
N SER A 300 -4.64 16.89 16.18
CA SER A 300 -3.97 17.80 17.11
C SER A 300 -4.16 19.28 16.76
N GLY A 301 -4.76 19.57 15.61
CA GLY A 301 -5.03 20.94 15.17
C GLY A 301 -6.07 21.67 16.03
N SER A 302 -6.12 22.99 15.92
CA SER A 302 -7.24 23.78 16.41
C SER A 302 -8.55 23.23 15.83
N LYS A 303 -9.66 23.31 16.58
CA LYS A 303 -10.96 22.86 16.04
C LYS A 303 -11.03 23.24 14.57
N PRO A 304 -11.23 22.31 13.64
CA PRO A 304 -11.51 22.72 12.28
C PRO A 304 -12.72 23.62 12.40
N ASN A 305 -12.54 24.81 11.94
CA ASN A 305 -13.68 25.66 11.73
C ASN A 305 -14.64 24.90 10.82
N ASP A 306 -15.92 25.18 10.94
CA ASP A 306 -16.91 24.76 9.97
C ASP A 306 -16.29 24.75 8.56
N LEU A 307 -16.57 23.75 7.74
CA LEU A 307 -16.17 23.76 6.33
C LEU A 307 -16.53 25.09 5.66
N ALA A 308 -17.59 25.74 6.11
CA ALA A 308 -17.94 27.10 5.72
C ALA A 308 -16.87 28.12 6.11
N ASP A 309 -16.39 28.12 7.35
CA ASP A 309 -15.36 29.03 7.82
C ASP A 309 -14.02 28.78 7.13
N ASP A 310 -13.65 27.53 6.93
CA ASP A 310 -12.46 27.15 6.17
C ASP A 310 -12.59 27.53 4.70
N PHE A 311 -13.75 27.35 4.14
CA PHE A 311 -14.09 27.78 2.77
C PHE A 311 -13.97 29.29 2.64
N TYR A 312 -14.45 30.04 3.60
CA TYR A 312 -14.31 31.51 3.63
C TYR A 312 -12.88 31.96 3.82
N LYS A 313 -12.09 31.27 4.65
CA LYS A 313 -10.67 31.56 4.87
C LYS A 313 -9.83 31.33 3.62
N LEU A 314 -9.99 30.18 2.97
CA LEU A 314 -9.34 29.88 1.70
C LEU A 314 -9.61 30.96 0.66
N ARG A 315 -10.78 31.53 0.72
CA ARG A 315 -11.25 32.52 -0.20
C ARG A 315 -10.77 33.92 0.10
N SER A 316 -10.83 34.36 1.36
CA SER A 316 -10.41 35.70 1.77
C SER A 316 -8.90 35.92 1.59
N GLY A 317 -8.08 34.86 1.69
CA GLY A 317 -6.63 34.98 1.57
C GLY A 317 -6.07 34.96 0.15
N ARG A 318 -6.80 34.40 -0.85
CA ARG A 318 -6.25 34.23 -2.21
C ARG A 318 -7.08 34.84 -3.35
N PHE A 319 -8.35 35.09 -3.12
CA PHE A 319 -9.25 35.60 -4.16
C PHE A 319 -9.74 37.03 -3.91
N GLY A 320 -9.51 37.58 -2.72
CA GLY A 320 -9.91 38.92 -2.37
C GLY A 320 -9.13 40.06 -3.10
N ASP A 321 -7.93 39.75 -3.55
CA ASP A 321 -7.01 40.78 -4.13
C ASP A 321 -7.02 40.88 -5.65
N ARG A 322 -7.88 40.16 -6.36
CA ARG A 322 -7.96 40.26 -7.84
C ARG A 322 -9.14 41.03 -8.38
N THR A 323 -9.82 41.80 -7.57
CA THR A 323 -10.85 42.75 -8.04
C THR A 323 -10.35 44.19 -8.12
N GLY A 324 -9.04 44.39 -8.22
CA GLY A 324 -8.42 45.67 -8.47
C GLY A 324 -7.61 45.63 -9.76
N GLY A 325 -8.25 45.89 -10.91
CA GLY A 325 -7.59 46.03 -12.18
C GLY A 325 -8.60 45.99 -13.30
#